data_a6024a75b16e76531374de38b943ecdf
#
_entry.id   a6024a75b16e76531374de38b943ecdf
#
_cell.length_a   1.000
_cell.length_b   1.000
_cell.length_c   1.000
_cell.angle_alpha   90.00
_cell.angle_beta   90.00
_cell.angle_gamma   90.00
#
_symmetry.space_group_name_H-M   'P 1'
#
loop_
_entity.id
_entity.type
_entity.pdbx_description
1 polymer ?
#
loop_
_entity_poly.entity_id
_entity_poly.type
_entity_poly.pdbx_seq_one_letter_code
_entity_poly.pdbx_strand_id
1 'polypeptide(L)'
;CKKHGIYYPNSRIIKKNKKNWQICCPRCNQIMISKPTDEKSPKNSNSIYSLTKQHQEEISLMIGANYGIETIICRYFNCYGSRLSFNNPYTGVTSIFLNSILQNKKPIIFEDGNQIRDYIHISDLVRSKYLLLTKGKLQHNIYNIASGKPTSLLKIVKILNKIDKSSIEPIITNEFRKGDIRN
;
A
#
# COMPACT_ATOMS: atom_id res chain seq x y z
N CYS A 1 -17.71 7.55 4.13
CA CYS A 1 -19.13 7.35 4.48
C CYS A 1 -20.02 8.12 3.53
N LYS A 2 -21.04 7.48 2.98
CA LYS A 2 -21.98 8.14 2.04
C LYS A 2 -22.71 9.36 2.66
N LYS A 3 -23.02 9.30 3.97
CA LYS A 3 -23.75 10.37 4.68
C LYS A 3 -22.84 11.47 5.25
N HIS A 4 -21.63 11.13 5.68
CA HIS A 4 -20.80 12.03 6.49
C HIS A 4 -19.44 12.37 5.84
N GLY A 5 -19.25 12.03 4.58
CA GLY A 5 -18.06 12.39 3.82
C GLY A 5 -16.84 11.51 4.09
N ILE A 6 -15.66 12.08 3.82
CA ILE A 6 -14.37 11.39 3.91
C ILE A 6 -13.85 11.41 5.34
N TYR A 7 -13.32 10.29 5.80
CA TYR A 7 -12.59 10.15 7.05
C TYR A 7 -11.21 9.55 6.77
N TYR A 8 -10.23 10.03 7.53
CA TYR A 8 -8.87 9.50 7.55
C TYR A 8 -8.65 8.85 8.92
N PRO A 9 -8.95 7.56 9.08
CA PRO A 9 -8.85 6.91 10.39
C PRO A 9 -7.40 6.84 10.85
N ASN A 10 -7.11 7.46 11.99
CA ASN A 10 -5.77 7.46 12.61
C ASN A 10 -5.43 6.12 13.28
N SER A 11 -6.42 5.31 13.57
CA SER A 11 -6.27 3.97 14.14
C SER A 11 -7.45 3.10 13.75
N ARG A 12 -7.25 1.79 13.73
CA ARG A 12 -8.34 0.84 13.62
C ARG A 12 -9.19 0.90 14.87
N ILE A 13 -10.43 1.28 14.71
CA ILE A 13 -11.44 1.04 15.74
C ILE A 13 -11.85 -0.42 15.58
N ILE A 14 -11.11 -1.30 16.26
CA ILE A 14 -11.48 -2.71 16.34
C ILE A 14 -12.61 -2.78 17.35
N LYS A 15 -13.84 -2.90 16.88
CA LYS A 15 -14.92 -3.33 17.76
C LYS A 15 -14.56 -4.72 18.32
N LYS A 16 -14.80 -4.95 19.60
CA LYS A 16 -14.49 -6.18 20.35
C LYS A 16 -15.00 -7.49 19.73
N ASN A 17 -15.80 -7.45 18.69
CA ASN A 17 -16.18 -8.61 17.90
C ASN A 17 -15.06 -8.93 16.90
N LYS A 18 -14.22 -9.89 17.23
CA LYS A 18 -13.05 -10.39 16.48
C LYS A 18 -13.30 -10.80 15.01
N LYS A 19 -14.51 -10.66 14.47
CA LYS A 19 -14.87 -11.12 13.13
C LYS A 19 -15.17 -9.99 12.13
N ASN A 20 -15.22 -8.73 12.55
CA ASN A 20 -15.58 -7.65 11.63
C ASN A 20 -14.38 -6.69 11.43
N TRP A 21 -13.67 -6.91 10.34
CA TRP A 21 -12.52 -6.09 9.91
C TRP A 21 -12.92 -4.82 9.16
N GLN A 22 -14.20 -4.56 9.00
CA GLN A 22 -14.70 -3.40 8.27
C GLN A 22 -14.53 -2.12 9.08
N ILE A 23 -14.07 -1.06 8.41
CA ILE A 23 -13.98 0.26 9.01
C ILE A 23 -15.37 0.92 8.96
N CYS A 24 -15.89 1.28 10.11
CA CYS A 24 -17.20 1.91 10.23
C CYS A 24 -17.09 3.41 10.46
N CYS A 25 -18.08 4.16 9.97
CA CYS A 25 -18.22 5.58 10.22
C CYS A 25 -18.41 5.85 11.71
N PRO A 26 -17.62 6.76 12.32
CA PRO A 26 -17.75 7.06 13.75
C PRO A 26 -19.08 7.72 14.14
N ARG A 27 -19.79 8.36 13.18
CA ARG A 27 -21.06 9.03 13.43
C ARG A 27 -22.29 8.13 13.27
N CYS A 28 -22.33 7.28 12.23
CA CYS A 28 -23.53 6.48 11.91
C CYS A 28 -23.27 4.97 11.93
N ASN A 29 -22.06 4.53 12.25
CA ASN A 29 -21.65 3.12 12.30
C ASN A 29 -21.83 2.32 11.00
N GLN A 30 -22.15 2.97 9.88
CA GLN A 30 -22.22 2.31 8.57
C GLN A 30 -20.81 1.97 8.06
N ILE A 31 -20.68 0.85 7.36
CA ILE A 31 -19.41 0.45 6.73
C ILE A 31 -18.99 1.54 5.73
N MET A 32 -17.75 1.97 5.87
CA MET A 32 -17.15 2.95 4.95
C MET A 32 -16.60 2.25 3.71
N ILE A 33 -16.64 2.97 2.59
CA ILE A 33 -16.08 2.54 1.32
C ILE A 33 -14.71 3.18 1.17
N SER A 34 -13.69 2.37 0.86
CA SER A 34 -12.35 2.88 0.55
C SER A 34 -12.38 3.73 -0.70
N LYS A 35 -11.63 4.83 -0.68
CA LYS A 35 -11.36 5.68 -1.84
C LYS A 35 -9.87 5.68 -2.14
N PRO A 36 -9.48 5.95 -3.40
CA PRO A 36 -8.08 6.21 -3.73
C PRO A 36 -7.54 7.36 -2.86
N THR A 37 -6.30 7.20 -2.40
CA THR A 37 -5.58 8.24 -1.66
C THR A 37 -4.92 9.17 -2.65
N ASP A 38 -5.28 10.44 -2.63
CA ASP A 38 -4.66 11.47 -3.47
C ASP A 38 -3.41 12.09 -2.81
N GLU A 39 -2.66 12.90 -3.55
CA GLU A 39 -1.44 13.54 -3.08
C GLU A 39 -1.71 14.59 -1.98
N LYS A 40 -2.92 15.12 -1.92
CA LYS A 40 -3.37 16.13 -0.93
C LYS A 40 -3.91 15.49 0.35
N SER A 41 -4.02 14.16 0.39
CA SER A 41 -4.49 13.45 1.58
C SER A 41 -3.62 13.73 2.79
N PRO A 42 -4.19 13.95 3.98
CA PRO A 42 -3.44 14.21 5.20
C PRO A 42 -2.43 13.11 5.51
N LYS A 43 -1.22 13.50 5.89
CA LYS A 43 -0.18 12.58 6.33
C LYS A 43 -0.36 12.30 7.81
N ASN A 44 -0.71 11.07 8.15
CA ASN A 44 -0.87 10.60 9.53
C ASN A 44 0.15 9.50 9.81
N SER A 45 1.36 9.89 10.18
CA SER A 45 2.43 8.94 10.51
C SER A 45 2.14 8.25 11.84
N ASN A 46 1.95 6.93 11.81
CA ASN A 46 1.67 6.09 12.97
C ASN A 46 2.76 5.06 13.26
N SER A 47 3.88 5.15 12.56
CA SER A 47 5.06 4.30 12.74
C SER A 47 6.33 5.10 12.48
N ILE A 48 7.47 4.63 13.02
CA ILE A 48 8.78 5.24 12.75
C ILE A 48 9.06 5.26 11.24
N TYR A 49 8.75 4.19 10.54
CA TYR A 49 8.90 4.12 9.08
C TYR A 49 8.09 5.20 8.36
N SER A 50 6.81 5.35 8.67
CA SER A 50 5.96 6.37 8.01
C SER A 50 6.44 7.78 8.33
N LEU A 51 6.90 8.04 9.56
CA LEU A 51 7.45 9.32 9.98
C LEU A 51 8.75 9.64 9.22
N THR A 52 9.68 8.69 9.12
CA THR A 52 10.92 8.90 8.37
C THR A 52 10.67 9.16 6.88
N LYS A 53 9.68 8.48 6.27
CA LYS A 53 9.29 8.73 4.88
C LYS A 53 8.67 10.11 4.68
N GLN A 54 7.87 10.56 5.62
CA GLN A 54 7.32 11.93 5.61
C GLN A 54 8.44 12.96 5.71
N HIS A 55 9.37 12.80 6.64
CA HIS A 55 10.52 13.73 6.78
C HIS A 55 11.43 13.73 5.56
N GLN A 56 11.69 12.57 4.93
CA GLN A 56 12.45 12.51 3.67
C GLN A 56 11.80 13.38 2.58
N GLU A 57 10.49 13.33 2.44
CA GLU A 57 9.75 14.15 1.48
C GLU A 57 9.91 15.64 1.80
N GLU A 58 9.69 16.05 3.04
CA GLU A 58 9.74 17.45 3.47
C GLU A 58 11.16 18.02 3.36
N ILE A 59 12.18 17.28 3.79
CA ILE A 59 13.59 17.68 3.70
C ILE A 59 14.01 17.81 2.24
N SER A 60 13.64 16.87 1.37
CA SER A 60 13.98 16.93 -0.06
C SER A 60 13.40 18.16 -0.74
N LEU A 61 12.13 18.47 -0.48
CA LEU A 61 11.48 19.68 -1.03
C LEU A 61 12.13 20.97 -0.51
N MET A 62 12.44 21.02 0.79
CA MET A 62 13.08 22.17 1.41
C MET A 62 14.50 22.42 0.84
N ILE A 63 15.30 21.36 0.69
CA ILE A 63 16.65 21.47 0.09
C ILE A 63 16.52 21.90 -1.37
N GLY A 64 15.61 21.28 -2.14
CA GLY A 64 15.37 21.67 -3.52
C GLY A 64 15.06 23.17 -3.66
N ALA A 65 14.14 23.67 -2.84
CA ALA A 65 13.76 25.09 -2.83
C ALA A 65 14.93 26.01 -2.45
N ASN A 66 15.71 25.65 -1.42
CA ASN A 66 16.82 26.48 -0.93
C ASN A 66 18.01 26.55 -1.90
N TYR A 67 18.25 25.49 -2.66
CA TYR A 67 19.38 25.41 -3.58
C TYR A 67 18.99 25.56 -5.06
N GLY A 68 17.74 25.89 -5.37
CA GLY A 68 17.27 26.04 -6.74
C GLY A 68 17.29 24.73 -7.54
N ILE A 69 17.15 23.58 -6.88
CA ILE A 69 17.13 22.26 -7.52
C ILE A 69 15.68 21.85 -7.75
N GLU A 70 15.30 21.62 -9.01
CA GLU A 70 13.98 21.08 -9.33
C GLU A 70 13.80 19.69 -8.67
N THR A 71 12.85 19.60 -7.75
CA THR A 71 12.66 18.43 -6.91
C THR A 71 11.29 17.84 -7.10
N ILE A 72 11.25 16.54 -7.42
CA ILE A 72 10.02 15.78 -7.61
C ILE A 72 9.97 14.61 -6.62
N ILE A 73 8.89 14.53 -5.88
CA ILE A 73 8.62 13.43 -4.95
C ILE A 73 7.74 12.38 -5.62
N CYS A 74 8.20 11.15 -5.62
CA CYS A 74 7.44 10.00 -6.08
C CYS A 74 7.01 9.12 -4.90
N ARG A 75 5.72 9.08 -4.59
CA ARG A 75 5.16 8.19 -3.57
C ARG A 75 4.80 6.87 -4.20
N TYR A 76 5.67 5.86 -4.04
CA TYR A 76 5.44 4.54 -4.60
C TYR A 76 4.45 3.75 -3.77
N PHE A 77 3.48 3.15 -4.45
CA PHE A 77 2.61 2.14 -3.85
C PHE A 77 3.32 0.78 -3.81
N ASN A 78 2.61 -0.33 -3.65
CA ASN A 78 3.27 -1.62 -3.45
C ASN A 78 3.95 -2.08 -4.74
N CYS A 79 5.25 -1.82 -4.86
CA CYS A 79 6.04 -2.22 -6.01
C CYS A 79 6.32 -3.72 -5.98
N TYR A 80 6.22 -4.36 -7.15
CA TYR A 80 6.60 -5.76 -7.36
C TYR A 80 7.30 -5.93 -8.71
N GLY A 81 8.01 -7.04 -8.88
CA GLY A 81 8.69 -7.37 -10.14
C GLY A 81 9.98 -8.15 -9.92
N SER A 82 10.74 -8.30 -11.01
CA SER A 82 12.01 -9.02 -10.98
C SER A 82 13.04 -8.37 -10.04
N ARG A 83 13.96 -9.17 -9.52
CA ARG A 83 15.04 -8.78 -8.60
C ARG A 83 14.58 -8.33 -7.21
N LEU A 84 13.32 -8.58 -6.83
CA LEU A 84 12.88 -8.35 -5.46
C LEU A 84 13.44 -9.46 -4.55
N SER A 85 14.06 -9.07 -3.43
CA SER A 85 14.68 -10.03 -2.51
C SER A 85 13.63 -10.87 -1.79
N PHE A 86 13.78 -12.19 -1.81
CA PHE A 86 12.93 -13.11 -1.03
C PHE A 86 13.33 -13.20 0.45
N ASN A 87 14.58 -12.88 0.79
CA ASN A 87 15.12 -13.01 2.14
C ASN A 87 15.07 -11.72 2.96
N ASN A 88 14.52 -10.63 2.41
CA ASN A 88 14.39 -9.38 3.12
C ASN A 88 13.04 -9.35 3.87
N PRO A 89 13.02 -9.23 5.21
CA PRO A 89 11.78 -9.17 5.98
C PRO A 89 10.91 -7.94 5.69
N TYR A 90 11.49 -6.91 5.06
CA TYR A 90 10.78 -5.71 4.62
C TYR A 90 10.34 -5.78 3.15
N THR A 91 10.47 -6.94 2.51
CA THR A 91 9.99 -7.13 1.13
C THR A 91 8.46 -7.05 1.08
N GLY A 92 7.93 -6.70 -0.10
CA GLY A 92 6.48 -6.61 -0.29
C GLY A 92 5.76 -7.95 -0.15
N VAL A 93 4.51 -7.92 0.26
CA VAL A 93 3.67 -9.11 0.52
C VAL A 93 3.59 -10.07 -0.68
N THR A 94 3.67 -9.57 -1.91
CA THR A 94 3.69 -10.38 -3.14
C THR A 94 4.87 -11.34 -3.16
N SER A 95 6.07 -10.90 -2.76
CA SER A 95 7.27 -11.74 -2.72
C SER A 95 7.21 -12.76 -1.60
N ILE A 96 6.67 -12.38 -0.44
CA ILE A 96 6.47 -13.28 0.69
C ILE A 96 5.53 -14.42 0.29
N PHE A 97 4.41 -14.11 -0.35
CA PHE A 97 3.44 -15.11 -0.79
C PHE A 97 4.00 -15.99 -1.92
N LEU A 98 4.68 -15.39 -2.89
CA LEU A 98 5.33 -16.14 -3.96
C LEU A 98 6.37 -17.12 -3.40
N ASN A 99 7.24 -16.66 -2.50
CA ASN A 99 8.24 -17.54 -1.87
C ASN A 99 7.60 -18.69 -1.09
N SER A 100 6.49 -18.43 -0.38
CA SER A 100 5.75 -19.48 0.32
C SER A 100 5.20 -20.52 -0.67
N ILE A 101 4.57 -20.09 -1.75
CA ILE A 101 3.98 -20.97 -2.78
C ILE A 101 5.06 -21.81 -3.45
N LEU A 102 6.17 -21.19 -3.87
CA LEU A 102 7.30 -21.91 -4.49
C LEU A 102 7.93 -22.97 -3.57
N GLN A 103 7.81 -22.79 -2.26
CA GLN A 103 8.26 -23.77 -1.26
C GLN A 103 7.15 -24.77 -0.86
N ASN A 104 6.02 -24.81 -1.54
CA ASN A 104 4.84 -25.62 -1.18
C ASN A 104 4.34 -25.33 0.25
N LYS A 105 4.53 -24.10 0.75
CA LYS A 105 4.05 -23.64 2.05
C LYS A 105 2.84 -22.76 1.89
N LYS A 106 1.93 -22.81 2.86
CA LYS A 106 0.74 -21.96 2.87
C LYS A 106 1.11 -20.50 3.19
N PRO A 107 0.78 -19.52 2.33
CA PRO A 107 0.94 -18.11 2.67
C PRO A 107 0.12 -17.74 3.91
N ILE A 108 0.71 -16.95 4.81
CA ILE A 108 0.03 -16.48 6.03
C ILE A 108 -0.56 -15.09 5.72
N ILE A 109 -1.87 -14.96 5.91
CA ILE A 109 -2.60 -13.72 5.71
C ILE A 109 -3.19 -13.27 7.04
N PHE A 110 -2.83 -12.08 7.45
CA PHE A 110 -3.44 -11.44 8.62
C PHE A 110 -4.85 -10.92 8.29
N GLU A 111 -5.67 -10.73 9.32
CA GLU A 111 -7.08 -10.36 9.22
C GLU A 111 -7.89 -11.40 8.45
N ASP A 112 -8.74 -10.94 7.51
CA ASP A 112 -9.62 -11.77 6.67
C ASP A 112 -9.13 -11.88 5.21
N GLY A 113 -7.99 -11.28 4.88
CA GLY A 113 -7.43 -11.28 3.53
C GLY A 113 -8.09 -10.34 2.51
N ASN A 114 -9.15 -9.62 2.93
CA ASN A 114 -9.83 -8.65 2.06
C ASN A 114 -9.25 -7.24 2.12
N GLN A 115 -8.16 -7.03 2.88
CA GLN A 115 -7.45 -5.75 2.83
C GLN A 115 -6.92 -5.47 1.43
N ILE A 116 -7.16 -4.23 0.99
CA ILE A 116 -6.88 -3.79 -0.38
C ILE A 116 -5.55 -3.04 -0.42
N ARG A 117 -4.78 -3.28 -1.48
CA ARG A 117 -3.58 -2.52 -1.83
C ARG A 117 -3.56 -2.25 -3.34
N ASP A 118 -2.86 -1.20 -3.74
CA ASP A 118 -2.49 -0.99 -5.12
C ASP A 118 -1.09 -1.56 -5.37
N TYR A 119 -0.94 -2.31 -6.44
CA TYR A 119 0.32 -2.96 -6.82
C TYR A 119 0.78 -2.44 -8.16
N ILE A 120 2.01 -1.91 -8.22
CA ILE A 120 2.62 -1.41 -9.45
C ILE A 120 3.83 -2.26 -9.83
N HIS A 121 3.91 -2.64 -11.11
CA HIS A 121 5.07 -3.38 -11.61
C HIS A 121 6.29 -2.46 -11.74
N ILE A 122 7.48 -3.01 -11.50
CA ILE A 122 8.74 -2.24 -11.53
C ILE A 122 8.97 -1.55 -12.87
N SER A 123 8.56 -2.13 -14.00
CA SER A 123 8.69 -1.49 -15.31
C SER A 123 7.88 -0.20 -15.43
N ASP A 124 6.66 -0.18 -14.87
CA ASP A 124 5.80 1.00 -14.89
C ASP A 124 6.33 2.08 -13.96
N LEU A 125 6.91 1.67 -12.82
CA LEU A 125 7.57 2.57 -11.90
C LEU A 125 8.81 3.22 -12.55
N VAL A 126 9.65 2.45 -13.24
CA VAL A 126 10.81 2.99 -13.97
C VAL A 126 10.36 3.92 -15.08
N ARG A 127 9.34 3.52 -15.85
CA ARG A 127 8.76 4.37 -16.90
C ARG A 127 8.21 5.68 -16.35
N SER A 128 7.55 5.65 -15.20
CA SER A 128 7.04 6.89 -14.57
C SER A 128 8.17 7.84 -14.18
N LYS A 129 9.27 7.35 -13.62
CA LYS A 129 10.47 8.15 -13.34
C LYS A 129 11.05 8.77 -14.60
N TYR A 130 11.22 7.97 -15.65
CA TYR A 130 11.73 8.47 -16.92
C TYR A 130 10.85 9.59 -17.48
N LEU A 131 9.53 9.42 -17.46
CA LEU A 131 8.61 10.45 -17.92
C LEU A 131 8.68 11.73 -17.07
N LEU A 132 8.80 11.61 -15.75
CA LEU A 132 8.92 12.78 -14.86
C LEU A 132 10.23 13.54 -15.09
N LEU A 133 11.32 12.85 -15.42
CA LEU A 133 12.62 13.47 -15.71
C LEU A 133 12.71 14.10 -17.11
N THR A 134 11.96 13.58 -18.08
CA THR A 134 12.09 13.99 -19.49
C THR A 134 10.95 14.89 -19.97
N LYS A 135 9.80 14.88 -19.33
CA LYS A 135 8.72 15.84 -19.60
C LYS A 135 9.11 17.20 -19.01
N GLY A 136 9.04 18.24 -19.81
CA GLY A 136 9.28 19.62 -19.38
C GLY A 136 8.47 20.03 -18.12
N LYS A 137 8.04 21.27 -18.02
CA LYS A 137 7.35 21.79 -16.81
C LYS A 137 6.29 20.85 -16.26
N LEU A 138 6.49 20.35 -15.04
CA LEU A 138 5.54 19.56 -14.29
C LEU A 138 4.57 20.48 -13.52
N GLN A 139 3.32 20.04 -13.38
CA GLN A 139 2.30 20.85 -12.69
C GLN A 139 2.44 20.79 -11.17
N HIS A 140 3.04 19.72 -10.64
CA HIS A 140 3.17 19.45 -9.22
C HIS A 140 4.55 18.89 -8.89
N ASN A 141 4.94 19.02 -7.62
CA ASN A 141 6.20 18.45 -7.12
C ASN A 141 6.02 17.08 -6.46
N ILE A 142 4.79 16.60 -6.28
CA ILE A 142 4.48 15.34 -5.61
C ILE A 142 3.54 14.52 -6.51
N TYR A 143 3.89 13.26 -6.75
CA TYR A 143 3.11 12.31 -7.54
C TYR A 143 2.98 10.96 -6.84
N ASN A 144 1.77 10.44 -6.78
CA ASN A 144 1.53 9.04 -6.45
C ASN A 144 1.83 8.17 -7.67
N ILE A 145 2.67 7.16 -7.47
CA ILE A 145 3.01 6.20 -8.52
C ILE A 145 2.36 4.86 -8.19
N ALA A 146 1.25 4.59 -8.86
CA ALA A 146 0.35 3.47 -8.60
C ALA A 146 -0.28 2.96 -9.89
N SER A 147 -0.94 1.80 -9.84
CA SER A 147 -1.69 1.27 -10.99
C SER A 147 -3.13 1.78 -11.08
N GLY A 148 -3.67 2.34 -10.00
CA GLY A 148 -5.08 2.71 -9.87
C GLY A 148 -6.02 1.50 -9.68
N LYS A 149 -5.49 0.28 -9.51
CA LYS A 149 -6.28 -0.96 -9.42
C LYS A 149 -6.22 -1.57 -8.03
N PRO A 150 -7.29 -1.46 -7.22
CA PRO A 150 -7.32 -2.06 -5.89
C PRO A 150 -7.33 -3.59 -6.00
N THR A 151 -6.45 -4.25 -5.25
CA THR A 151 -6.32 -5.70 -5.25
C THR A 151 -6.22 -6.22 -3.81
N SER A 152 -7.04 -7.21 -3.45
CA SER A 152 -7.01 -7.83 -2.13
C SER A 152 -5.88 -8.86 -2.01
N LEU A 153 -5.44 -9.15 -0.77
CA LEU A 153 -4.41 -10.15 -0.52
C LEU A 153 -4.85 -11.55 -0.98
N LEU A 154 -6.12 -11.91 -0.77
CA LEU A 154 -6.68 -13.18 -1.29
C LEU A 154 -6.61 -13.25 -2.82
N LYS A 155 -6.86 -12.13 -3.51
CA LYS A 155 -6.74 -12.09 -4.97
C LYS A 155 -5.30 -12.28 -5.42
N ILE A 156 -4.31 -11.76 -4.69
CA ILE A 156 -2.89 -11.99 -4.99
C ILE A 156 -2.56 -13.48 -4.91
N VAL A 157 -2.94 -14.16 -3.82
CA VAL A 157 -2.70 -15.62 -3.70
C VAL A 157 -3.34 -16.39 -4.85
N LYS A 158 -4.58 -16.06 -5.25
CA LYS A 158 -5.24 -16.70 -6.39
C LYS A 158 -4.49 -16.48 -7.71
N ILE A 159 -3.96 -15.28 -7.93
CA ILE A 159 -3.17 -14.98 -9.13
C ILE A 159 -1.86 -15.78 -9.11
N LEU A 160 -1.16 -15.81 -7.99
CA LEU A 160 0.10 -16.54 -7.85
C LEU A 160 -0.10 -18.05 -8.06
N ASN A 161 -1.12 -18.66 -7.45
CA ASN A 161 -1.47 -20.06 -7.66
C ASN A 161 -1.78 -20.35 -9.14
N LYS A 162 -2.50 -19.45 -9.83
CA LYS A 162 -2.79 -19.63 -11.26
C LYS A 162 -1.51 -19.63 -12.11
N ILE A 163 -0.55 -18.78 -11.79
CA ILE A 163 0.73 -18.68 -12.51
C ILE A 163 1.58 -19.92 -12.25
N ASP A 164 1.69 -20.34 -11.00
CA ASP A 164 2.48 -21.49 -10.55
C ASP A 164 1.81 -22.84 -10.83
N LYS A 165 0.55 -22.82 -11.29
CA LYS A 165 -0.31 -24.01 -11.48
C LYS A 165 -0.50 -24.82 -10.18
N SER A 166 -0.46 -24.15 -9.05
CA SER A 166 -0.70 -24.70 -7.71
C SER A 166 -2.09 -24.36 -7.19
N SER A 167 -2.49 -24.97 -6.07
CA SER A 167 -3.77 -24.74 -5.41
C SER A 167 -3.60 -24.58 -3.89
N ILE A 168 -2.53 -23.89 -3.48
CA ILE A 168 -2.16 -23.74 -2.07
C ILE A 168 -3.08 -22.69 -1.43
N GLU A 169 -3.92 -23.13 -0.50
CA GLU A 169 -4.81 -22.25 0.26
C GLU A 169 -4.04 -21.50 1.36
N PRO A 170 -4.26 -20.19 1.52
CA PRO A 170 -3.60 -19.42 2.57
C PRO A 170 -4.13 -19.76 3.96
N ILE A 171 -3.32 -19.53 4.98
CA ILE A 171 -3.75 -19.52 6.39
C ILE A 171 -4.27 -18.12 6.71
N ILE A 172 -5.55 -18.03 7.07
CA ILE A 172 -6.17 -16.77 7.53
C ILE A 172 -6.09 -16.75 9.06
N THR A 173 -5.29 -15.83 9.61
CA THR A 173 -5.03 -15.82 11.07
C THR A 173 -6.16 -15.18 11.87
N ASN A 174 -6.96 -14.30 11.26
CA ASN A 174 -7.89 -13.42 11.96
C ASN A 174 -7.22 -12.57 13.07
N GLU A 175 -5.93 -12.32 12.93
CA GLU A 175 -5.14 -11.45 13.79
C GLU A 175 -4.67 -10.24 12.99
N PHE A 176 -4.30 -9.15 13.64
CA PHE A 176 -3.72 -7.98 12.96
C PHE A 176 -2.37 -7.63 13.57
N ARG A 177 -1.51 -7.03 12.76
CA ARG A 177 -0.26 -6.46 13.24
C ARG A 177 -0.48 -5.00 13.65
N LYS A 178 0.03 -4.61 14.81
CA LYS A 178 -0.01 -3.22 15.28
C LYS A 178 0.67 -2.31 14.25
N GLY A 179 0.00 -1.25 13.85
CA GLY A 179 0.50 -0.31 12.85
C GLY A 179 0.06 -0.59 11.40
N ASP A 180 -0.46 -1.78 11.09
CA ASP A 180 -1.00 -2.04 9.76
C ASP A 180 -2.30 -1.26 9.51
N ILE A 181 -2.47 -0.81 8.28
CA ILE A 181 -3.70 -0.16 7.81
C ILE A 181 -4.58 -1.15 7.05
N ARG A 182 -5.89 -1.01 7.16
CA ARG A 182 -6.84 -1.91 6.48
C ARG A 182 -6.82 -1.71 4.96
N ASN A 183 -6.91 -0.47 4.49
CA ASN A 183 -6.97 -0.09 3.08
C ASN A 183 -6.22 1.22 2.85
#